data_dbdb350afd5ab96d300767082ab9973e
#
_entry.id   dbdb350afd5ab96d300767082ab9973e
#
_cell.length_a   1.000
_cell.length_b   1.000
_cell.length_c   1.000
_cell.angle_alpha   90.00
_cell.angle_beta   90.00
_cell.angle_gamma   90.00
#
_symmetry.space_group_name_H-M   'P 1'
#
loop_
_entity.id
_entity.type
_entity.pdbx_description
1 polymer ?
#
loop_
_entity_poly.entity_id
_entity_poly.type
_entity_poly.pdbx_seq_one_letter_code
_entity_poly.pdbx_strand_id
1 'polypeptide(L)'
;MTREELKHRVDEAIERHADEIVAVGEAIRRHPELGFKELRTSALVETKFRQLGLAPRTGLAITGVRADAVGGAGPGPTFALVGELDALVVAGHPEADRSTGAVHACGHNAQIAGLVGAAIGLVRARAMDRLAGRVVFIAVPAEEGGDLEWRLNEVRAGRLEFLGGKCELLRLGHLDDVDLAMMIHTTPRPEDGLACVPGSNNGRFGKTARFVGRAAHAGGAPHMGVNALYAAHLALAAINALRETFRDEDTIRVHPILT
;
A
#
# COMPACT_ATOMS: atom_id res chain seq x y z
N MET A 1 13.86 17.06 29.89
CA MET A 1 12.61 16.41 29.47
C MET A 1 12.88 14.94 29.39
N THR A 2 12.13 14.15 30.13
CA THR A 2 12.20 12.68 30.10
C THR A 2 11.54 12.13 28.85
N ARG A 3 11.73 10.82 28.60
CA ARG A 3 11.06 10.11 27.52
C ARG A 3 9.53 10.14 27.64
N GLU A 4 9.02 9.99 28.85
CA GLU A 4 7.57 9.99 29.11
C GLU A 4 6.96 11.40 28.93
N GLU A 5 7.65 12.44 29.36
CA GLU A 5 7.24 13.84 29.10
C GLU A 5 7.20 14.13 27.57
N LEU A 6 8.15 13.59 26.81
CA LEU A 6 8.17 13.76 25.36
C LEU A 6 6.99 13.06 24.69
N LYS A 7 6.70 11.80 25.09
CA LYS A 7 5.53 11.06 24.60
C LYS A 7 4.24 11.83 24.89
N HIS A 8 4.06 12.26 26.14
CA HIS A 8 2.86 13.00 26.52
C HIS A 8 2.64 14.26 25.67
N ARG A 9 3.72 15.01 25.38
CA ARG A 9 3.63 16.17 24.47
C ARG A 9 3.24 15.80 23.04
N VAL A 10 3.71 14.64 22.53
CA VAL A 10 3.32 14.14 21.21
C VAL A 10 1.83 13.78 21.22
N ASP A 11 1.38 13.07 22.26
CA ASP A 11 -0.03 12.69 22.41
C ASP A 11 -0.94 13.92 22.49
N GLU A 12 -0.59 14.92 23.32
CA GLU A 12 -1.32 16.19 23.40
C GLU A 12 -1.35 16.93 22.03
N ALA A 13 -0.27 16.86 21.25
CA ALA A 13 -0.25 17.49 19.93
C ALA A 13 -1.17 16.76 18.95
N ILE A 14 -1.24 15.44 19.02
CA ILE A 14 -2.17 14.62 18.21
C ILE A 14 -3.61 14.93 18.61
N GLU A 15 -3.94 14.92 19.89
CA GLU A 15 -5.28 15.23 20.40
C GLU A 15 -5.76 16.62 19.96
N ARG A 16 -4.91 17.63 20.06
CA ARG A 16 -5.25 19.00 19.61
C ARG A 16 -5.54 19.13 18.12
N HIS A 17 -5.06 18.19 17.33
CA HIS A 17 -5.26 18.16 15.87
C HIS A 17 -6.13 16.97 15.42
N ALA A 18 -6.85 16.32 16.36
CA ALA A 18 -7.64 15.13 16.07
C ALA A 18 -8.63 15.34 14.91
N ASP A 19 -9.38 16.46 14.94
CA ASP A 19 -10.34 16.79 13.87
C ASP A 19 -9.66 16.95 12.50
N GLU A 20 -8.48 17.56 12.47
CA GLU A 20 -7.70 17.70 11.24
C GLU A 20 -7.23 16.34 10.72
N ILE A 21 -6.77 15.47 11.60
CA ILE A 21 -6.30 14.12 11.26
C ILE A 21 -7.44 13.27 10.72
N VAL A 22 -8.59 13.28 11.40
CA VAL A 22 -9.80 12.58 10.96
C VAL A 22 -10.27 13.12 9.60
N ALA A 23 -10.27 14.44 9.42
CA ALA A 23 -10.66 15.06 8.15
C ALA A 23 -9.78 14.62 6.97
N VAL A 24 -8.49 14.34 7.18
CA VAL A 24 -7.60 13.76 6.15
C VAL A 24 -8.11 12.39 5.72
N GLY A 25 -8.36 11.48 6.65
CA GLY A 25 -8.88 10.14 6.36
C GLY A 25 -10.23 10.17 5.65
N GLU A 26 -11.14 11.05 6.10
CA GLU A 26 -12.47 11.23 5.49
C GLU A 26 -12.40 11.82 4.08
N ALA A 27 -11.48 12.77 3.83
CA ALA A 27 -11.29 13.32 2.50
C ALA A 27 -10.80 12.26 1.50
N ILE A 28 -9.89 11.39 1.94
CA ILE A 28 -9.39 10.27 1.13
C ILE A 28 -10.50 9.23 0.90
N ARG A 29 -11.23 8.84 1.96
CA ARG A 29 -12.34 7.87 1.87
C ARG A 29 -13.38 8.27 0.84
N ARG A 30 -13.73 9.57 0.78
CA ARG A 30 -14.74 10.11 -0.15
C ARG A 30 -14.27 10.19 -1.61
N HIS A 31 -12.99 10.07 -1.86
CA HIS A 31 -12.41 10.19 -3.20
C HIS A 31 -11.37 9.07 -3.42
N PRO A 32 -11.85 7.81 -3.45
CA PRO A 32 -10.97 6.66 -3.59
C PRO A 32 -10.32 6.64 -4.98
N GLU A 33 -9.00 6.43 -5.00
CA GLU A 33 -8.20 6.38 -6.22
C GLU A 33 -7.46 5.05 -6.30
N LEU A 34 -7.37 4.48 -7.50
CA LEU A 34 -6.68 3.22 -7.74
C LEU A 34 -5.17 3.39 -7.76
N GLY A 35 -4.46 2.30 -7.49
CA GLY A 35 -3.00 2.29 -7.43
C GLY A 35 -2.30 2.86 -8.65
N PHE A 36 -1.28 3.67 -8.41
CA PHE A 36 -0.54 4.52 -9.35
C PHE A 36 -1.37 5.65 -10.00
N LYS A 37 -2.59 5.88 -9.53
CA LYS A 37 -3.50 6.95 -9.98
C LYS A 37 -3.95 7.84 -8.83
N GLU A 38 -3.31 7.75 -7.66
CA GLU A 38 -3.64 8.44 -6.41
C GLU A 38 -3.19 9.90 -6.43
N LEU A 39 -3.52 10.62 -7.49
CA LEU A 39 -3.04 11.98 -7.71
C LEU A 39 -3.55 12.97 -6.66
N ARG A 40 -4.84 12.86 -6.29
CA ARG A 40 -5.48 13.72 -5.31
C ARG A 40 -5.02 13.39 -3.89
N THR A 41 -4.94 12.10 -3.57
CA THR A 41 -4.47 11.61 -2.27
C THR A 41 -3.01 11.99 -2.05
N SER A 42 -2.16 11.81 -3.05
CA SER A 42 -0.76 12.23 -3.05
C SER A 42 -0.61 13.75 -2.81
N ALA A 43 -1.37 14.56 -3.54
CA ALA A 43 -1.36 16.02 -3.40
C ALA A 43 -1.83 16.49 -2.00
N LEU A 44 -2.81 15.78 -1.42
CA LEU A 44 -3.26 16.04 -0.05
C LEU A 44 -2.13 15.77 0.97
N VAL A 45 -1.47 14.62 0.86
CA VAL A 45 -0.34 14.25 1.74
C VAL A 45 0.81 15.25 1.58
N GLU A 46 1.18 15.60 0.35
CA GLU A 46 2.18 16.63 0.07
C GLU A 46 1.83 17.94 0.76
N THR A 47 0.59 18.40 0.62
CA THR A 47 0.11 19.65 1.23
C THR A 47 0.24 19.60 2.75
N LYS A 48 -0.14 18.49 3.39
CA LYS A 48 -0.04 18.32 4.84
C LYS A 48 1.41 18.35 5.32
N PHE A 49 2.31 17.68 4.64
CA PHE A 49 3.73 17.72 4.98
C PHE A 49 4.34 19.12 4.80
N ARG A 50 3.99 19.85 3.74
CA ARG A 50 4.42 21.25 3.57
C ARG A 50 3.90 22.18 4.66
N GLN A 51 2.64 22.01 5.11
CA GLN A 51 2.06 22.79 6.22
C GLN A 51 2.78 22.55 7.56
N LEU A 52 3.44 21.40 7.70
CA LEU A 52 4.30 21.08 8.84
C LEU A 52 5.73 21.64 8.70
N GLY A 53 6.07 22.28 7.59
CA GLY A 53 7.42 22.78 7.31
C GLY A 53 8.38 21.71 6.80
N LEU A 54 7.88 20.53 6.45
CA LEU A 54 8.67 19.48 5.81
C LEU A 54 8.82 19.77 4.31
N ALA A 55 9.87 19.21 3.70
CA ALA A 55 10.16 19.34 2.27
C ALA A 55 9.86 18.00 1.55
N PRO A 56 8.59 17.72 1.19
CA PRO A 56 8.25 16.45 0.58
C PRO A 56 8.81 16.31 -0.84
N ARG A 57 9.30 15.12 -1.16
CA ARG A 57 9.58 14.64 -2.51
C ARG A 57 8.36 13.89 -3.00
N THR A 58 7.89 14.21 -4.19
CA THR A 58 6.68 13.64 -4.82
C THR A 58 6.99 12.92 -6.11
N GLY A 59 6.02 12.21 -6.68
CA GLY A 59 6.20 11.48 -7.93
C GLY A 59 7.06 10.22 -7.78
N LEU A 60 7.27 9.73 -6.56
CA LEU A 60 8.06 8.54 -6.29
C LEU A 60 7.24 7.31 -6.72
N ALA A 61 7.78 6.48 -7.60
CA ALA A 61 6.99 5.41 -8.20
C ALA A 61 5.61 5.91 -8.65
N ILE A 62 5.58 6.98 -9.44
CA ILE A 62 4.45 7.70 -10.05
C ILE A 62 3.72 8.65 -9.06
N THR A 63 3.17 8.16 -7.95
CA THR A 63 2.33 8.97 -7.04
C THR A 63 2.81 9.01 -5.59
N GLY A 64 3.86 8.26 -5.24
CA GLY A 64 4.37 8.22 -3.88
C GLY A 64 4.94 9.55 -3.39
N VAL A 65 4.89 9.74 -2.07
CA VAL A 65 5.38 10.94 -1.39
C VAL A 65 6.29 10.54 -0.24
N ARG A 66 7.43 11.19 -0.11
CA ARG A 66 8.33 11.03 1.04
C ARG A 66 8.71 12.38 1.63
N ALA A 67 8.66 12.51 2.93
CA ALA A 67 9.17 13.67 3.67
C ALA A 67 10.06 13.23 4.84
N ASP A 68 11.15 13.93 5.03
CA ASP A 68 12.15 13.62 6.05
C ASP A 68 12.13 14.69 7.16
N ALA A 69 12.06 14.26 8.42
CA ALA A 69 12.23 15.10 9.61
C ALA A 69 13.55 14.74 10.29
N VAL A 70 14.51 15.66 10.30
CA VAL A 70 15.84 15.45 10.88
C VAL A 70 15.79 15.72 12.38
N GLY A 71 16.37 14.83 13.15
CA GLY A 71 16.52 14.97 14.59
C GLY A 71 17.59 15.97 15.00
N GLY A 72 17.30 16.79 16.03
CA GLY A 72 18.20 17.82 16.54
C GLY A 72 19.25 17.29 17.53
N ALA A 73 19.14 16.04 18.00
CA ALA A 73 20.07 15.46 18.99
C ALA A 73 21.30 14.79 18.38
N GLY A 74 21.55 14.98 17.09
CA GLY A 74 22.72 14.46 16.37
C GLY A 74 22.46 13.22 15.54
N PRO A 75 23.51 12.55 15.05
CA PRO A 75 23.38 11.38 14.19
C PRO A 75 22.71 10.21 14.91
N GLY A 76 22.00 9.39 14.15
CA GLY A 76 21.28 8.22 14.66
C GLY A 76 20.58 7.48 13.52
N PRO A 77 19.73 6.50 13.83
CA PRO A 77 19.07 5.70 12.82
C PRO A 77 18.03 6.51 12.02
N THR A 78 17.78 6.04 10.82
CA THR A 78 16.64 6.49 9.97
C THR A 78 15.47 5.55 10.20
N PHE A 79 14.39 6.08 10.75
CA PHE A 79 13.17 5.35 11.05
C PHE A 79 12.05 5.78 10.10
N ALA A 80 11.53 4.86 9.28
CA ALA A 80 10.44 5.14 8.38
C ALA A 80 9.08 4.81 8.98
N LEU A 81 8.15 5.74 8.87
CA LEU A 81 6.71 5.51 9.03
C LEU A 81 6.07 5.43 7.66
N VAL A 82 5.33 4.36 7.41
CA VAL A 82 4.81 4.02 6.08
C VAL A 82 3.29 3.98 6.11
N GLY A 83 2.65 4.55 5.10
CA GLY A 83 1.21 4.45 4.83
C GLY A 83 0.94 4.26 3.35
N GLU A 84 -0.17 3.66 3.00
CA GLU A 84 -0.56 3.30 1.63
C GLU A 84 -1.64 4.24 1.10
N LEU A 85 -1.52 4.65 -0.18
CA LEU A 85 -2.35 5.71 -0.77
C LEU A 85 -3.64 5.19 -1.41
N ASP A 86 -3.60 3.96 -1.95
CA ASP A 86 -4.57 3.48 -2.91
C ASP A 86 -5.82 2.84 -2.29
N ALA A 87 -6.87 2.79 -3.09
CA ALA A 87 -8.11 2.07 -2.85
C ALA A 87 -8.17 0.79 -3.68
N LEU A 88 -8.99 -0.16 -3.26
CA LEU A 88 -9.25 -1.39 -4.01
C LEU A 88 -10.58 -1.33 -4.76
N VAL A 89 -10.76 -2.21 -5.76
CA VAL A 89 -11.99 -2.32 -6.53
C VAL A 89 -12.95 -3.28 -5.84
N VAL A 90 -14.09 -2.76 -5.35
CA VAL A 90 -15.23 -3.56 -4.85
C VAL A 90 -16.52 -2.93 -5.37
N ALA A 91 -16.84 -3.17 -6.63
CA ALA A 91 -17.94 -2.51 -7.34
C ALA A 91 -19.32 -2.66 -6.66
N GLY A 92 -19.54 -3.71 -5.86
CA GLY A 92 -20.77 -3.90 -5.09
C GLY A 92 -20.82 -3.19 -3.73
N HIS A 93 -19.75 -2.50 -3.33
CA HIS A 93 -19.72 -1.79 -2.05
C HIS A 93 -20.58 -0.53 -2.10
N PRO A 94 -21.37 -0.21 -1.03
CA PRO A 94 -22.25 0.97 -1.03
C PRO A 94 -21.54 2.31 -1.27
N GLU A 95 -20.28 2.41 -0.87
CA GLU A 95 -19.44 3.61 -1.01
C GLU A 95 -18.50 3.55 -2.22
N ALA A 96 -18.60 2.52 -3.07
CA ALA A 96 -17.75 2.42 -4.25
C ALA A 96 -18.00 3.58 -5.21
N ASP A 97 -16.94 4.16 -5.75
CA ASP A 97 -17.02 5.10 -6.86
C ASP A 97 -17.70 4.42 -8.05
N ARG A 98 -18.72 5.07 -8.61
CA ARG A 98 -19.59 4.49 -9.65
C ARG A 98 -18.87 4.24 -10.97
N SER A 99 -17.80 4.95 -11.24
CA SER A 99 -17.06 4.86 -12.52
C SER A 99 -15.92 3.85 -12.45
N THR A 100 -15.25 3.76 -11.31
CA THR A 100 -14.05 2.91 -11.14
C THR A 100 -14.31 1.69 -10.28
N GLY A 101 -15.37 1.67 -9.47
CA GLY A 101 -15.60 0.66 -8.45
C GLY A 101 -14.64 0.77 -7.25
N ALA A 102 -13.83 1.83 -7.18
CA ALA A 102 -12.86 2.03 -6.13
C ALA A 102 -13.52 2.35 -4.79
N VAL A 103 -12.96 1.82 -3.70
CA VAL A 103 -13.40 2.09 -2.33
C VAL A 103 -12.27 1.82 -1.34
N HIS A 104 -12.20 2.61 -0.26
CA HIS A 104 -11.26 2.39 0.83
C HIS A 104 -11.77 1.31 1.83
N ALA A 105 -12.00 0.09 1.35
CA ALA A 105 -12.46 -1.03 2.18
C ALA A 105 -11.30 -1.78 2.88
N CYS A 106 -10.05 -1.50 2.54
CA CYS A 106 -8.85 -2.00 3.22
C CYS A 106 -8.37 -1.10 4.36
N GLY A 107 -8.82 0.18 4.40
CA GLY A 107 -8.50 1.12 5.48
C GLY A 107 -7.27 1.98 5.25
N HIS A 108 -6.73 2.06 4.02
CA HIS A 108 -5.58 2.90 3.70
C HIS A 108 -5.83 4.39 3.96
N ASN A 109 -7.06 4.86 3.86
CA ASN A 109 -7.46 6.21 4.25
C ASN A 109 -7.18 6.50 5.74
N ALA A 110 -7.50 5.56 6.62
CA ALA A 110 -7.19 5.68 8.06
C ALA A 110 -5.69 5.55 8.31
N GLN A 111 -5.00 4.71 7.56
CA GLN A 111 -3.56 4.54 7.63
C GLN A 111 -2.81 5.82 7.25
N ILE A 112 -3.21 6.50 6.16
CA ILE A 112 -2.63 7.81 5.77
C ILE A 112 -2.98 8.88 6.80
N ALA A 113 -4.20 8.88 7.36
CA ALA A 113 -4.54 9.77 8.47
C ALA A 113 -3.59 9.56 9.67
N GLY A 114 -3.30 8.30 10.02
CA GLY A 114 -2.32 7.95 11.07
C GLY A 114 -0.90 8.40 10.73
N LEU A 115 -0.45 8.25 9.48
CA LEU A 115 0.85 8.74 9.02
C LEU A 115 0.98 10.27 9.16
N VAL A 116 -0.04 11.01 8.71
CA VAL A 116 -0.10 12.48 8.83
C VAL A 116 -0.21 12.87 10.30
N GLY A 117 -0.99 12.14 11.10
CA GLY A 117 -1.12 12.36 12.55
C GLY A 117 0.20 12.20 13.30
N ALA A 118 0.97 11.16 12.96
CA ALA A 118 2.31 10.96 13.51
C ALA A 118 3.26 12.11 13.14
N ALA A 119 3.20 12.60 11.89
CA ALA A 119 3.98 13.76 11.47
C ALA A 119 3.57 15.03 12.25
N ILE A 120 2.26 15.28 12.40
CA ILE A 120 1.74 16.39 13.22
C ILE A 120 2.24 16.27 14.65
N GLY A 121 2.08 15.11 15.28
CA GLY A 121 2.51 14.88 16.66
C GLY A 121 3.99 15.17 16.88
N LEU A 122 4.85 14.58 16.06
CA LEU A 122 6.30 14.74 16.19
C LEU A 122 6.77 16.18 15.92
N VAL A 123 6.23 16.81 14.88
CA VAL A 123 6.66 18.16 14.48
C VAL A 123 6.09 19.23 15.43
N ARG A 124 4.79 19.20 15.73
CA ARG A 124 4.11 20.20 16.58
C ARG A 124 4.54 20.11 18.05
N ALA A 125 4.85 18.91 18.56
CA ALA A 125 5.44 18.73 19.88
C ALA A 125 6.91 19.13 19.94
N ARG A 126 7.55 19.46 18.81
CA ARG A 126 8.98 19.66 18.68
C ARG A 126 9.79 18.46 19.19
N ALA A 127 9.25 17.26 18.99
CA ALA A 127 9.89 16.03 19.43
C ALA A 127 11.21 15.81 18.68
N MET A 128 11.28 16.23 17.42
CA MET A 128 12.48 16.09 16.59
C MET A 128 13.70 16.82 17.17
N ASP A 129 13.51 17.90 17.93
CA ASP A 129 14.63 18.62 18.62
C ASP A 129 15.37 17.72 19.62
N ARG A 130 14.75 16.62 20.07
CA ARG A 130 15.23 15.71 21.12
C ARG A 130 15.55 14.30 20.62
N LEU A 131 15.26 14.02 19.38
CA LEU A 131 15.55 12.73 18.75
C LEU A 131 16.86 12.80 17.97
N ALA A 132 17.64 11.73 18.01
CA ALA A 132 18.79 11.54 17.15
C ALA A 132 18.34 10.84 15.85
N GLY A 133 19.11 11.05 14.78
CA GLY A 133 18.81 10.44 13.49
C GLY A 133 17.69 11.14 12.72
N ARG A 134 16.79 10.37 12.13
CA ARG A 134 15.80 10.91 11.20
C ARG A 134 14.52 10.08 11.24
N VAL A 135 13.36 10.73 11.18
CA VAL A 135 12.07 10.10 10.91
C VAL A 135 11.67 10.43 9.47
N VAL A 136 11.34 9.40 8.71
CA VAL A 136 10.93 9.49 7.31
C VAL A 136 9.46 9.09 7.21
N PHE A 137 8.63 9.95 6.65
CA PHE A 137 7.23 9.68 6.37
C PHE A 137 7.08 9.30 4.90
N ILE A 138 6.60 8.10 4.63
CA ILE A 138 6.47 7.57 3.26
C ILE A 138 5.02 7.18 2.99
N ALA A 139 4.39 7.88 2.05
CA ALA A 139 3.12 7.49 1.48
C ALA A 139 3.36 6.69 0.19
N VAL A 140 3.04 5.42 0.24
CA VAL A 140 3.36 4.41 -0.78
C VAL A 140 2.19 4.27 -1.75
N PRO A 141 2.40 4.30 -3.08
CA PRO A 141 1.36 4.02 -4.05
C PRO A 141 1.10 2.53 -4.20
N ALA A 142 -0.06 2.17 -4.77
CA ALA A 142 -0.33 0.89 -5.44
C ALA A 142 0.03 -0.36 -4.63
N GLU A 143 -0.50 -0.49 -3.42
CA GLU A 143 -0.41 -1.73 -2.64
C GLU A 143 -1.38 -2.79 -3.16
N GLU A 144 -2.61 -2.38 -3.49
CA GLU A 144 -3.69 -3.23 -3.97
C GLU A 144 -3.44 -3.75 -5.39
N GLY A 145 -3.89 -4.97 -5.65
CA GLY A 145 -3.61 -5.67 -6.92
C GLY A 145 -4.47 -5.27 -8.13
N GLY A 146 -5.20 -4.15 -8.06
CA GLY A 146 -6.12 -3.72 -9.11
C GLY A 146 -5.47 -3.21 -10.38
N ASP A 147 -6.26 -3.12 -11.47
CA ASP A 147 -5.90 -2.52 -12.77
C ASP A 147 -4.63 -3.13 -13.41
N LEU A 148 -4.55 -4.46 -13.37
CA LEU A 148 -3.37 -5.21 -13.78
C LEU A 148 -2.95 -4.93 -15.22
N GLU A 149 -3.90 -4.83 -16.17
CA GLU A 149 -3.58 -4.61 -17.58
C GLU A 149 -2.90 -3.25 -17.78
N TRP A 150 -3.39 -2.20 -17.14
CA TRP A 150 -2.77 -0.89 -17.21
C TRP A 150 -1.35 -0.94 -16.61
N ARG A 151 -1.15 -1.56 -15.44
CA ARG A 151 0.17 -1.69 -14.82
C ARG A 151 1.15 -2.45 -15.72
N LEU A 152 0.71 -3.53 -16.37
CA LEU A 152 1.53 -4.28 -17.33
C LEU A 152 1.91 -3.42 -18.55
N ASN A 153 1.04 -2.53 -18.99
CA ASN A 153 1.37 -1.59 -20.06
C ASN A 153 2.40 -0.55 -19.60
N GLU A 154 2.34 -0.08 -18.34
CA GLU A 154 3.36 0.78 -17.75
C GLU A 154 4.73 0.07 -17.68
N VAL A 155 4.74 -1.21 -17.33
CA VAL A 155 5.98 -2.03 -17.33
C VAL A 155 6.53 -2.18 -18.77
N ARG A 156 5.67 -2.48 -19.75
CA ARG A 156 6.09 -2.57 -21.17
C ARG A 156 6.64 -1.25 -21.71
N ALA A 157 6.12 -0.13 -21.21
CA ALA A 157 6.57 1.21 -21.54
C ALA A 157 7.82 1.65 -20.77
N GLY A 158 8.36 0.82 -19.88
CA GLY A 158 9.55 1.13 -19.08
C GLY A 158 9.33 2.15 -17.96
N ARG A 159 8.08 2.49 -17.62
CA ARG A 159 7.76 3.41 -16.53
C ARG A 159 7.68 2.74 -15.17
N LEU A 160 7.43 1.44 -15.13
CA LEU A 160 7.47 0.59 -13.95
C LEU A 160 8.29 -0.67 -14.25
N GLU A 161 8.84 -1.29 -13.21
CA GLU A 161 9.36 -2.65 -13.25
C GLU A 161 8.52 -3.57 -12.38
N PHE A 162 8.08 -3.09 -11.23
CA PHE A 162 7.21 -3.82 -10.31
C PHE A 162 5.78 -3.29 -10.32
N LEU A 163 4.82 -4.21 -10.18
CA LEU A 163 3.38 -3.88 -10.18
C LEU A 163 2.87 -3.35 -8.84
N GLY A 164 3.72 -3.34 -7.80
CA GLY A 164 3.41 -2.85 -6.46
C GLY A 164 4.37 -1.75 -6.03
N GLY A 165 3.83 -0.69 -5.42
CA GLY A 165 4.58 0.52 -5.11
C GLY A 165 5.73 0.33 -4.13
N LYS A 166 5.59 -0.54 -3.10
CA LYS A 166 6.70 -0.82 -2.17
C LYS A 166 7.91 -1.42 -2.90
N CYS A 167 7.66 -2.40 -3.77
CA CYS A 167 8.74 -3.02 -4.56
C CYS A 167 9.38 -2.02 -5.52
N GLU A 168 8.56 -1.16 -6.14
CA GLU A 168 9.04 -0.12 -7.05
C GLU A 168 9.87 0.93 -6.30
N LEU A 169 9.46 1.37 -5.11
CA LEU A 169 10.22 2.29 -4.27
C LEU A 169 11.56 1.69 -3.81
N LEU A 170 11.58 0.39 -3.47
CA LEU A 170 12.82 -0.34 -3.15
C LEU A 170 13.76 -0.34 -4.35
N ARG A 171 13.26 -0.73 -5.53
CA ARG A 171 14.06 -0.72 -6.77
C ARG A 171 14.65 0.64 -7.09
N LEU A 172 13.88 1.71 -6.85
CA LEU A 172 14.32 3.09 -7.11
C LEU A 172 15.24 3.65 -6.01
N GLY A 173 15.58 2.86 -4.99
CA GLY A 173 16.49 3.27 -3.90
C GLY A 173 15.87 4.24 -2.89
N HIS A 174 14.54 4.37 -2.88
CA HIS A 174 13.89 5.31 -1.96
C HIS A 174 13.82 4.84 -0.50
N LEU A 175 14.31 3.62 -0.23
CA LEU A 175 14.39 3.02 1.10
C LEU A 175 15.81 2.60 1.50
N ASP A 176 16.83 2.87 0.66
CA ASP A 176 18.20 2.43 0.88
C ASP A 176 18.86 3.07 2.11
N ASP A 177 18.36 4.23 2.52
CA ASP A 177 18.82 4.98 3.69
C ASP A 177 17.97 4.76 4.94
N VAL A 178 17.09 3.75 4.95
CA VAL A 178 16.17 3.42 6.05
C VAL A 178 16.70 2.22 6.82
N ASP A 179 16.94 2.41 8.13
CA ASP A 179 17.39 1.34 9.02
C ASP A 179 16.23 0.51 9.59
N LEU A 180 15.11 1.16 9.88
CA LEU A 180 13.92 0.56 10.49
C LEU A 180 12.65 1.14 9.85
N ALA A 181 11.62 0.31 9.68
CA ALA A 181 10.33 0.75 9.18
C ALA A 181 9.18 0.24 10.05
N MET A 182 8.15 1.06 10.20
CA MET A 182 6.89 0.71 10.86
C MET A 182 5.73 1.13 9.97
N MET A 183 4.71 0.28 9.96
CA MET A 183 3.44 0.55 9.29
C MET A 183 2.31 0.09 10.21
N ILE A 184 1.23 0.87 10.29
CA ILE A 184 -0.01 0.46 10.93
C ILE A 184 -0.99 0.01 9.84
N HIS A 185 -1.90 -0.88 10.19
CA HIS A 185 -2.97 -1.30 9.29
C HIS A 185 -4.23 -1.63 10.09
N THR A 186 -5.39 -1.40 9.51
CA THR A 186 -6.67 -1.79 10.11
C THR A 186 -6.82 -3.31 10.12
N THR A 187 -7.54 -3.85 11.11
CA THR A 187 -7.91 -5.26 11.17
C THR A 187 -9.43 -5.40 11.22
N PRO A 188 -10.03 -6.39 10.55
CA PRO A 188 -11.46 -6.66 10.68
C PRO A 188 -11.80 -7.50 11.92
N ARG A 189 -10.82 -7.82 12.78
CA ARG A 189 -10.98 -8.70 13.94
C ARG A 189 -11.15 -7.91 15.24
N PRO A 190 -12.36 -7.79 15.79
CA PRO A 190 -12.60 -7.07 17.03
C PRO A 190 -11.81 -7.62 18.23
N GLU A 191 -11.48 -8.92 18.20
CA GLU A 191 -10.68 -9.59 19.23
C GLU A 191 -9.24 -9.10 19.34
N ASP A 192 -8.71 -8.44 18.30
CA ASP A 192 -7.38 -7.80 18.33
C ASP A 192 -7.33 -6.58 19.27
N GLY A 193 -8.49 -6.09 19.74
CA GLY A 193 -8.58 -4.91 20.58
C GLY A 193 -8.22 -3.61 19.85
N LEU A 194 -7.69 -2.63 20.57
CA LEU A 194 -7.32 -1.33 20.01
C LEU A 194 -6.09 -1.40 19.12
N ALA A 195 -5.14 -2.25 19.45
CA ALA A 195 -3.95 -2.49 18.64
C ALA A 195 -3.33 -3.84 19.00
N CYS A 196 -2.77 -4.51 17.99
CA CYS A 196 -1.92 -5.70 18.19
C CYS A 196 -0.67 -5.60 17.33
N VAL A 197 0.39 -6.25 17.75
CA VAL A 197 1.62 -6.38 16.96
C VAL A 197 1.72 -7.82 16.50
N PRO A 198 1.53 -8.11 15.18
CA PRO A 198 1.63 -9.45 14.67
C PRO A 198 3.08 -9.96 14.73
N GLY A 199 3.25 -11.27 14.98
CA GLY A 199 4.57 -11.91 15.03
C GLY A 199 5.17 -12.22 13.67
N SER A 200 4.32 -12.39 12.63
CA SER A 200 4.75 -12.73 11.27
C SER A 200 3.68 -12.36 10.25
N ASN A 201 4.13 -12.12 9.02
CA ASN A 201 3.28 -11.92 7.84
C ASN A 201 3.70 -12.86 6.72
N ASN A 202 2.74 -13.26 5.88
CA ASN A 202 3.02 -13.99 4.65
C ASN A 202 3.53 -13.05 3.57
N GLY A 203 4.54 -13.47 2.80
CA GLY A 203 4.90 -12.83 1.54
C GLY A 203 3.85 -13.11 0.46
N ARG A 204 3.77 -12.25 -0.58
CA ARG A 204 2.87 -12.42 -1.71
C ARG A 204 3.62 -12.35 -3.04
N PHE A 205 3.34 -13.31 -3.93
CA PHE A 205 3.73 -13.28 -5.32
C PHE A 205 2.49 -13.26 -6.21
N GLY A 206 2.37 -12.24 -7.08
CA GLY A 206 1.39 -12.23 -8.16
C GLY A 206 2.01 -12.77 -9.45
N LYS A 207 1.33 -13.71 -10.11
CA LYS A 207 1.72 -14.20 -11.43
C LYS A 207 0.52 -14.20 -12.36
N THR A 208 0.72 -13.79 -13.61
CA THR A 208 -0.29 -13.85 -14.66
C THR A 208 0.14 -14.86 -15.70
N ALA A 209 -0.75 -15.79 -16.03
CA ALA A 209 -0.59 -16.73 -17.14
C ALA A 209 -1.67 -16.46 -18.19
N ARG A 210 -1.25 -16.22 -19.43
CA ARG A 210 -2.16 -16.02 -20.55
C ARG A 210 -2.18 -17.28 -21.43
N PHE A 211 -3.36 -17.88 -21.57
CA PHE A 211 -3.58 -19.00 -22.48
C PHE A 211 -4.20 -18.48 -23.77
N VAL A 212 -3.56 -18.74 -24.90
CA VAL A 212 -4.00 -18.28 -26.21
C VAL A 212 -4.56 -19.47 -26.98
N GLY A 213 -5.84 -19.41 -27.35
CA GLY A 213 -6.52 -20.41 -28.13
C GLY A 213 -6.57 -20.07 -29.62
N ARG A 214 -7.16 -20.99 -30.39
CA ARG A 214 -7.47 -20.79 -31.79
C ARG A 214 -8.90 -21.24 -32.05
N ALA A 215 -9.70 -20.34 -32.61
CA ALA A 215 -11.08 -20.64 -32.96
C ALA A 215 -11.16 -21.64 -34.12
N ALA A 216 -12.16 -22.54 -34.09
CA ALA A 216 -12.53 -23.41 -35.17
C ALA A 216 -14.03 -23.71 -35.12
N HIS A 217 -14.60 -24.17 -36.24
CA HIS A 217 -16.00 -24.57 -36.29
C HIS A 217 -16.20 -25.87 -35.47
N ALA A 218 -16.98 -25.80 -34.41
CA ALA A 218 -17.12 -26.89 -33.43
C ALA A 218 -17.71 -28.19 -34.04
N GLY A 219 -18.62 -28.07 -35.04
CA GLY A 219 -19.23 -29.23 -35.69
C GLY A 219 -18.48 -29.69 -36.93
N GLY A 220 -17.85 -28.79 -37.68
CA GLY A 220 -17.25 -29.09 -38.98
C GLY A 220 -15.74 -29.35 -38.95
N ALA A 221 -15.02 -28.68 -38.09
CA ALA A 221 -13.55 -28.78 -38.00
C ALA A 221 -13.01 -28.61 -36.56
N PRO A 222 -13.50 -29.35 -35.55
CA PRO A 222 -13.09 -29.21 -34.18
C PRO A 222 -11.59 -29.48 -33.97
N HIS A 223 -11.00 -30.35 -34.76
CA HIS A 223 -9.58 -30.70 -34.74
C HIS A 223 -8.64 -29.54 -35.12
N MET A 224 -9.15 -28.49 -35.72
CA MET A 224 -8.40 -27.29 -36.06
C MET A 224 -8.36 -26.26 -34.92
N GLY A 225 -9.17 -26.46 -33.87
CA GLY A 225 -9.25 -25.54 -32.73
C GLY A 225 -8.20 -25.81 -31.64
N VAL A 226 -7.96 -24.80 -30.82
CA VAL A 226 -7.21 -24.91 -29.54
C VAL A 226 -8.04 -24.25 -28.49
N ASN A 227 -8.52 -25.02 -27.51
CA ASN A 227 -9.35 -24.49 -26.44
C ASN A 227 -8.46 -23.99 -25.26
N ALA A 228 -8.32 -22.67 -25.14
CA ALA A 228 -7.54 -22.02 -24.10
C ALA A 228 -8.13 -22.28 -22.70
N LEU A 229 -9.45 -22.40 -22.57
CA LEU A 229 -10.10 -22.67 -21.29
C LEU A 229 -9.69 -24.05 -20.73
N TYR A 230 -9.62 -25.08 -21.57
CA TYR A 230 -9.16 -26.39 -21.12
C TYR A 230 -7.69 -26.40 -20.71
N ALA A 231 -6.84 -25.64 -21.40
CA ALA A 231 -5.45 -25.47 -20.99
C ALA A 231 -5.34 -24.78 -19.62
N ALA A 232 -6.10 -23.72 -19.40
CA ALA A 232 -6.17 -23.03 -18.11
C ALA A 232 -6.72 -23.95 -17.02
N HIS A 233 -7.77 -24.72 -17.30
CA HIS A 233 -8.34 -25.70 -16.35
C HIS A 233 -7.32 -26.76 -15.93
N LEU A 234 -6.57 -27.33 -16.86
CA LEU A 234 -5.52 -28.31 -16.57
C LEU A 234 -4.42 -27.71 -15.67
N ALA A 235 -4.01 -26.46 -15.95
CA ALA A 235 -3.05 -25.76 -15.13
C ALA A 235 -3.57 -25.53 -13.70
N LEU A 236 -4.82 -25.12 -13.53
CA LEU A 236 -5.47 -24.97 -12.23
C LEU A 236 -5.57 -26.29 -11.47
N ALA A 237 -5.95 -27.36 -12.16
CA ALA A 237 -6.02 -28.71 -11.57
C ALA A 237 -4.63 -29.18 -11.10
N ALA A 238 -3.59 -28.96 -11.89
CA ALA A 238 -2.20 -29.31 -11.52
C ALA A 238 -1.73 -28.52 -10.30
N ILE A 239 -1.99 -27.20 -10.24
CA ILE A 239 -1.68 -26.39 -9.07
C ILE A 239 -2.40 -26.89 -7.82
N ASN A 240 -3.69 -27.24 -7.96
CA ASN A 240 -4.46 -27.76 -6.83
C ASN A 240 -3.91 -29.11 -6.35
N ALA A 241 -3.52 -30.00 -7.26
CA ALA A 241 -2.92 -31.28 -6.91
C ALA A 241 -1.58 -31.12 -6.16
N LEU A 242 -0.78 -30.10 -6.51
CA LEU A 242 0.50 -29.83 -5.82
C LEU A 242 0.31 -29.40 -4.36
N ARG A 243 -0.86 -28.91 -3.96
CA ARG A 243 -1.12 -28.48 -2.56
C ARG A 243 -0.93 -29.60 -1.55
N GLU A 244 -1.15 -30.85 -1.95
CA GLU A 244 -0.90 -32.02 -1.09
C GLU A 244 0.60 -32.21 -0.75
N THR A 245 1.50 -31.56 -1.49
CA THR A 245 2.95 -31.64 -1.31
C THR A 245 3.55 -30.45 -0.56
N PHE A 246 2.71 -29.45 -0.20
CA PHE A 246 3.19 -28.28 0.54
C PHE A 246 3.42 -28.67 1.99
N ARG A 247 4.55 -28.25 2.55
CA ARG A 247 4.84 -28.47 3.96
C ARG A 247 4.01 -27.50 4.82
N ASP A 248 3.45 -28.00 5.92
CA ASP A 248 2.61 -27.20 6.81
C ASP A 248 3.35 -25.98 7.39
N GLU A 249 4.65 -26.14 7.65
CA GLU A 249 5.54 -25.11 8.18
C GLU A 249 5.72 -23.91 7.23
N ASP A 250 5.58 -24.11 5.92
CA ASP A 250 5.79 -23.06 4.90
C ASP A 250 4.60 -22.10 4.78
N THR A 251 3.46 -22.44 5.35
CA THR A 251 2.21 -21.61 5.38
C THR A 251 1.80 -21.10 3.99
N ILE A 252 1.92 -21.94 2.95
CA ILE A 252 1.64 -21.57 1.56
C ILE A 252 0.13 -21.46 1.31
N ARG A 253 -0.29 -20.40 0.62
CA ARG A 253 -1.64 -20.20 0.09
C ARG A 253 -1.58 -19.89 -1.39
N VAL A 254 -2.44 -20.51 -2.19
CA VAL A 254 -2.55 -20.27 -3.64
C VAL A 254 -3.99 -19.88 -3.96
N HIS A 255 -4.16 -18.70 -4.55
CA HIS A 255 -5.46 -18.12 -4.89
C HIS A 255 -5.51 -17.80 -6.39
N PRO A 256 -5.84 -18.77 -7.26
CA PRO A 256 -6.00 -18.51 -8.68
C PRO A 256 -7.30 -17.77 -8.96
N ILE A 257 -7.26 -16.84 -9.91
CA ILE A 257 -8.41 -16.12 -10.45
C ILE A 257 -8.40 -16.30 -11.97
N LEU A 258 -9.54 -16.66 -12.54
CA LEU A 258 -9.74 -16.70 -13.99
C LEU A 258 -10.52 -15.45 -14.40
N THR A 259 -10.00 -14.67 -15.35
CA THR A 259 -10.62 -13.45 -15.88
C THR A 259 -10.87 -13.55 -17.38
#